data_36990029be1b885be3127c3102e3793e
#
_entry.id   36990029be1b885be3127c3102e3793e
#
_cell.length_a   1.000
_cell.length_b   1.000
_cell.length_c   1.000
_cell.angle_alpha   90.00
_cell.angle_beta   90.00
_cell.angle_gamma   90.00
#
_symmetry.space_group_name_H-M   'P 1'
#
loop_
_entity.id
_entity.type
_entity.pdbx_description
1 polymer ?
#
loop_
_entity_poly.entity_id
_entity_poly.type
_entity_poly.pdbx_seq_one_letter_code
_entity_poly.pdbx_strand_id
1 'polypeptide(L)'
;TYLRPDSKSQVTIEYDDNGNPVRIDTSVVSTQHDDFILPADDSEAAQLKADEEMLGIIRNDVINILMPRVIASIHHEKVLSLFNNDIKYHVNPTGKFVIGGPHGDTGLTGRKIIVDTYGGKGAHGGGAFSGKDPSKVDRSAAYAARHIAKNLVAAGVADEMLVQVSYAIGVARPINIYVNTYGRGHVNMSDGEIAKKIDENFDLRPIAIEDRVKLSKTI
;
A
#
# COMPACT_ATOMS: atom_id res chain seq x y z
N THR A 1 -8.25 -27.47 5.19
CA THR A 1 -8.51 -26.07 4.79
C THR A 1 -8.72 -26.02 3.30
N TYR A 2 -9.75 -25.34 2.86
CA TYR A 2 -10.11 -25.16 1.45
C TYR A 2 -9.55 -23.86 0.84
N LEU A 3 -8.99 -22.96 1.64
CA LEU A 3 -8.40 -21.71 1.15
C LEU A 3 -7.05 -21.95 0.47
N ARG A 4 -6.79 -21.19 -0.60
CA ARG A 4 -5.58 -21.23 -1.40
C ARG A 4 -4.85 -19.86 -1.34
N PRO A 5 -3.57 -19.79 -1.77
CA PRO A 5 -2.71 -18.66 -1.44
C PRO A 5 -3.01 -17.34 -2.19
N ASP A 6 -3.73 -17.38 -3.33
CA ASP A 6 -4.04 -16.13 -4.03
C ASP A 6 -5.19 -15.40 -3.34
N SER A 7 -4.93 -14.18 -2.90
CA SER A 7 -5.93 -13.37 -2.21
C SER A 7 -5.64 -11.88 -2.37
N LYS A 8 -6.71 -11.10 -2.26
CA LYS A 8 -6.66 -9.64 -2.23
C LYS A 8 -7.56 -9.11 -1.13
N SER A 9 -7.15 -8.04 -0.48
CA SER A 9 -7.98 -7.33 0.49
C SER A 9 -7.97 -5.83 0.22
N GLN A 10 -9.09 -5.19 0.53
CA GLN A 10 -9.23 -3.74 0.49
C GLN A 10 -9.99 -3.30 1.73
N VAL A 11 -9.56 -2.19 2.33
CA VAL A 11 -10.22 -1.58 3.47
C VAL A 11 -10.55 -0.13 3.13
N THR A 12 -11.79 0.26 3.33
CA THR A 12 -12.25 1.65 3.22
C THR A 12 -12.39 2.23 4.61
N ILE A 13 -11.69 3.31 4.89
CA ILE A 13 -11.68 4.02 6.17
C ILE A 13 -12.34 5.37 6.00
N GLU A 14 -13.25 5.71 6.90
CA GLU A 14 -13.83 7.04 7.03
C GLU A 14 -12.91 7.92 7.86
N TYR A 15 -12.73 9.17 7.41
CA TYR A 15 -11.91 10.18 8.08
C TYR A 15 -12.76 11.40 8.42
N ASP A 16 -12.44 12.07 9.52
CA ASP A 16 -12.98 13.37 9.86
C ASP A 16 -12.36 14.50 9.02
N ASP A 17 -12.87 15.72 9.17
CA ASP A 17 -12.39 16.92 8.45
C ASP A 17 -10.93 17.28 8.80
N ASN A 18 -10.42 16.76 9.91
CA ASN A 18 -9.03 16.94 10.33
C ASN A 18 -8.12 15.81 9.81
N GLY A 19 -8.68 14.84 9.06
CA GLY A 19 -7.96 13.70 8.51
C GLY A 19 -7.63 12.62 9.53
N ASN A 20 -8.32 12.56 10.68
CA ASN A 20 -8.18 11.45 11.61
C ASN A 20 -9.09 10.31 11.19
N PRO A 21 -8.63 9.05 11.24
CA PRO A 21 -9.48 7.91 10.94
C PRO A 21 -10.56 7.75 12.02
N VAL A 22 -11.81 7.57 11.59
CA VAL A 22 -12.99 7.47 12.46
C VAL A 22 -13.43 6.02 12.62
N ARG A 23 -13.58 5.31 11.49
CA ARG A 23 -14.03 3.92 11.47
C ARG A 23 -13.65 3.21 10.17
N ILE A 24 -13.68 1.90 10.20
CA ILE A 24 -13.70 1.09 8.99
C ILE A 24 -15.15 1.04 8.49
N ASP A 25 -15.37 1.51 7.26
CA ASP A 25 -16.68 1.43 6.61
C ASP A 25 -16.89 0.10 5.91
N THR A 26 -15.91 -0.31 5.10
CA THR A 26 -16.03 -1.49 4.25
C THR A 26 -14.73 -2.29 4.25
N SER A 27 -14.86 -3.61 4.29
CA SER A 27 -13.77 -4.55 4.07
C SER A 27 -14.13 -5.50 2.93
N VAL A 28 -13.27 -5.57 1.92
CA VAL A 28 -13.38 -6.50 0.80
C VAL A 28 -12.31 -7.56 0.95
N VAL A 29 -12.68 -8.83 0.85
CA VAL A 29 -11.76 -9.96 0.85
C VAL A 29 -12.09 -10.84 -0.36
N SER A 30 -11.15 -11.00 -1.27
CA SER A 30 -11.21 -11.96 -2.35
C SER A 30 -10.14 -13.02 -2.12
N THR A 31 -10.54 -14.27 -1.96
CA THR A 31 -9.61 -15.37 -1.65
C THR A 31 -9.86 -16.56 -2.56
N GLN A 32 -8.77 -17.09 -3.09
CA GLN A 32 -8.79 -18.35 -3.83
C GLN A 32 -9.16 -19.50 -2.91
N HIS A 33 -9.95 -20.45 -3.42
CA HIS A 33 -10.42 -21.62 -2.68
C HIS A 33 -10.57 -22.84 -3.60
N ASP A 34 -10.61 -24.02 -3.00
CA ASP A 34 -11.00 -25.23 -3.70
C ASP A 34 -12.49 -25.20 -4.08
N ASP A 35 -12.86 -25.93 -5.09
CA ASP A 35 -14.26 -26.23 -5.42
C ASP A 35 -14.73 -27.38 -4.53
N PHE A 36 -15.07 -27.08 -3.27
CA PHE A 36 -15.28 -28.08 -2.22
C PHE A 36 -16.74 -28.48 -2.01
N ILE A 37 -17.68 -27.81 -2.71
CA ILE A 37 -19.08 -28.22 -2.78
C ILE A 37 -19.40 -28.50 -4.25
N LEU A 38 -19.67 -29.76 -4.53
CA LEU A 38 -20.00 -30.21 -5.88
C LEU A 38 -21.51 -30.13 -6.13
N PRO A 39 -21.94 -29.76 -7.37
CA PRO A 39 -23.35 -29.78 -7.71
C PRO A 39 -23.93 -31.21 -7.66
N ALA A 40 -25.21 -31.29 -7.39
CA ALA A 40 -25.91 -32.60 -7.30
C ALA A 40 -26.05 -33.29 -8.66
N ASP A 41 -26.06 -32.54 -9.74
CA ASP A 41 -26.13 -32.95 -11.13
C ASP A 41 -25.53 -31.90 -12.06
N ASP A 42 -25.50 -32.15 -13.38
CA ASP A 42 -24.90 -31.27 -14.37
C ASP A 42 -25.81 -30.08 -14.76
N SER A 43 -26.91 -29.83 -14.03
CA SER A 43 -27.78 -28.71 -14.33
C SER A 43 -27.20 -27.39 -13.83
N GLU A 44 -27.47 -26.30 -14.54
CA GLU A 44 -27.08 -24.95 -14.15
C GLU A 44 -27.66 -24.57 -12.78
N ALA A 45 -28.86 -25.02 -12.48
CA ALA A 45 -29.50 -24.75 -11.19
C ALA A 45 -28.78 -25.45 -10.02
N ALA A 46 -28.30 -26.69 -10.21
CA ALA A 46 -27.52 -27.40 -9.21
C ALA A 46 -26.15 -26.73 -9.02
N GLN A 47 -25.52 -26.26 -10.08
CA GLN A 47 -24.24 -25.54 -9.99
C GLN A 47 -24.40 -24.23 -9.24
N LEU A 48 -25.39 -23.41 -9.57
CA LEU A 48 -25.65 -22.15 -8.85
C LEU A 48 -25.89 -22.37 -7.37
N LYS A 49 -26.66 -23.40 -7.02
CA LYS A 49 -26.94 -23.74 -5.60
C LYS A 49 -25.65 -24.14 -4.85
N ALA A 50 -24.82 -24.97 -5.47
CA ALA A 50 -23.53 -25.37 -4.87
C ALA A 50 -22.60 -24.17 -4.69
N ASP A 51 -22.55 -23.26 -5.65
CA ASP A 51 -21.74 -22.06 -5.59
C ASP A 51 -22.23 -21.10 -4.48
N GLU A 52 -23.54 -20.88 -4.38
CA GLU A 52 -24.13 -20.05 -3.30
C GLU A 52 -23.83 -20.60 -1.90
N GLU A 53 -23.99 -21.92 -1.73
CA GLU A 53 -23.69 -22.59 -0.46
C GLU A 53 -22.19 -22.46 -0.10
N MET A 54 -21.31 -22.71 -1.06
CA MET A 54 -19.86 -22.57 -0.88
C MET A 54 -19.46 -21.16 -0.51
N LEU A 55 -19.94 -20.17 -1.25
CA LEU A 55 -19.67 -18.75 -0.98
C LEU A 55 -20.24 -18.30 0.38
N GLY A 56 -21.39 -18.86 0.78
CA GLY A 56 -21.97 -18.64 2.11
C GLY A 56 -21.05 -19.12 3.23
N ILE A 57 -20.45 -20.31 3.09
CA ILE A 57 -19.48 -20.86 4.05
C ILE A 57 -18.24 -20.00 4.09
N ILE A 58 -17.65 -19.65 2.94
CA ILE A 58 -16.47 -18.79 2.86
C ILE A 58 -16.72 -17.44 3.54
N ARG A 59 -17.86 -16.81 3.26
CA ARG A 59 -18.25 -15.55 3.88
C ARG A 59 -18.35 -15.67 5.40
N ASN A 60 -19.00 -16.73 5.88
CA ASN A 60 -19.14 -16.98 7.31
C ASN A 60 -17.78 -17.16 7.99
N ASP A 61 -16.88 -17.92 7.40
CA ASP A 61 -15.57 -18.19 7.96
C ASP A 61 -14.67 -16.95 7.93
N VAL A 62 -14.75 -16.13 6.89
CA VAL A 62 -14.04 -14.84 6.84
C VAL A 62 -14.51 -13.94 7.97
N ILE A 63 -15.81 -13.78 8.16
CA ILE A 63 -16.36 -12.86 9.17
C ILE A 63 -16.13 -13.38 10.59
N ASN A 64 -16.37 -14.68 10.84
CA ASN A 64 -16.44 -15.24 12.19
C ASN A 64 -15.14 -15.93 12.64
N ILE A 65 -14.21 -16.22 11.72
CA ILE A 65 -12.92 -16.86 12.06
C ILE A 65 -11.75 -15.95 11.68
N LEU A 66 -11.68 -15.51 10.42
CA LEU A 66 -10.55 -14.73 9.94
C LEU A 66 -10.50 -13.34 10.60
N MET A 67 -11.60 -12.59 10.57
CA MET A 67 -11.64 -11.23 11.12
C MET A 67 -11.33 -11.17 12.62
N PRO A 68 -11.86 -12.04 13.49
CA PRO A 68 -11.45 -12.08 14.89
C PRO A 68 -9.95 -12.34 15.08
N ARG A 69 -9.34 -13.22 14.26
CA ARG A 69 -7.89 -13.47 14.31
C ARG A 69 -7.08 -12.24 13.88
N VAL A 70 -7.53 -11.53 12.85
CA VAL A 70 -6.91 -10.27 12.40
C VAL A 70 -6.96 -9.25 13.52
N ILE A 71 -8.13 -9.02 14.12
CA ILE A 71 -8.33 -8.08 15.22
C ILE A 71 -7.42 -8.45 16.41
N ALA A 72 -7.36 -9.72 16.76
CA ALA A 72 -6.50 -10.20 17.87
C ALA A 72 -4.99 -10.01 17.60
N SER A 73 -4.58 -9.89 16.34
CA SER A 73 -3.18 -9.63 15.97
C SER A 73 -2.77 -8.14 16.02
N ILE A 74 -3.74 -7.24 16.20
CA ILE A 74 -3.52 -5.80 16.25
C ILE A 74 -3.21 -5.39 17.68
N HIS A 75 -2.05 -4.74 17.89
CA HIS A 75 -1.60 -4.29 19.21
C HIS A 75 -1.73 -2.78 19.42
N HIS A 76 -2.34 -2.05 18.49
CA HIS A 76 -2.46 -0.60 18.54
C HIS A 76 -3.92 -0.19 18.82
N GLU A 77 -4.17 0.38 20.00
CA GLU A 77 -5.52 0.73 20.49
C GLU A 77 -6.31 1.63 19.51
N LYS A 78 -5.66 2.64 18.93
CA LYS A 78 -6.31 3.52 17.94
C LYS A 78 -6.75 2.77 16.67
N VAL A 79 -6.06 1.69 16.31
CA VAL A 79 -6.46 0.86 15.17
C VAL A 79 -7.61 -0.06 15.57
N LEU A 80 -7.55 -0.63 16.77
CA LEU A 80 -8.64 -1.46 17.30
C LEU A 80 -9.95 -0.68 17.42
N SER A 81 -9.92 0.59 17.80
CA SER A 81 -11.11 1.43 17.92
C SER A 81 -11.82 1.71 16.60
N LEU A 82 -11.17 1.47 15.44
CA LEU A 82 -11.79 1.63 14.13
C LEU A 82 -12.73 0.47 13.75
N PHE A 83 -12.58 -0.68 14.42
CA PHE A 83 -13.46 -1.84 14.22
C PHE A 83 -14.76 -1.67 15.01
N ASN A 84 -15.88 -1.73 14.32
CA ASN A 84 -17.21 -1.63 14.88
C ASN A 84 -18.14 -2.70 14.25
N ASN A 85 -19.39 -2.74 14.68
CA ASN A 85 -20.36 -3.73 14.20
C ASN A 85 -20.98 -3.37 12.83
N ASP A 86 -20.71 -2.16 12.31
CA ASP A 86 -21.35 -1.64 11.09
C ASP A 86 -20.45 -1.83 9.84
N ILE A 87 -19.37 -2.59 9.97
CA ILE A 87 -18.47 -2.88 8.84
C ILE A 87 -19.19 -3.70 7.78
N LYS A 88 -19.22 -3.18 6.55
CA LYS A 88 -19.72 -3.91 5.39
C LYS A 88 -18.67 -4.88 4.88
N TYR A 89 -18.98 -6.17 4.90
CA TYR A 89 -18.08 -7.21 4.39
C TYR A 89 -18.50 -7.66 3.00
N HIS A 90 -17.60 -7.53 2.03
CA HIS A 90 -17.71 -8.13 0.71
C HIS A 90 -16.67 -9.26 0.59
N VAL A 91 -17.15 -10.49 0.56
CA VAL A 91 -16.30 -11.69 0.46
C VAL A 91 -16.57 -12.35 -0.88
N ASN A 92 -15.55 -12.52 -1.70
CA ASN A 92 -15.62 -13.03 -3.08
C ASN A 92 -16.82 -12.44 -3.86
N PRO A 93 -16.94 -11.10 -3.96
CA PRO A 93 -18.15 -10.45 -4.48
C PRO A 93 -18.43 -10.75 -5.95
N THR A 94 -17.45 -11.26 -6.69
CA THR A 94 -17.58 -11.66 -8.10
C THR A 94 -17.91 -13.14 -8.27
N GLY A 95 -18.07 -13.90 -7.20
CA GLY A 95 -18.36 -15.33 -7.24
C GLY A 95 -17.15 -16.20 -6.90
N LYS A 96 -17.14 -17.45 -7.40
CA LYS A 96 -16.05 -18.41 -7.17
C LYS A 96 -14.70 -17.88 -7.61
N PHE A 97 -13.68 -18.19 -6.82
CA PHE A 97 -12.28 -17.90 -7.14
C PHE A 97 -11.45 -19.18 -6.98
N VAL A 98 -11.63 -20.12 -7.88
CA VAL A 98 -10.95 -21.42 -7.87
C VAL A 98 -9.61 -21.34 -8.63
N ILE A 99 -9.57 -20.63 -9.76
CA ILE A 99 -8.35 -20.47 -10.55
C ILE A 99 -7.65 -19.20 -10.12
N GLY A 100 -6.47 -19.31 -9.56
CA GLY A 100 -5.66 -18.19 -9.08
C GLY A 100 -4.17 -18.38 -9.36
N GLY A 101 -3.36 -17.43 -8.89
CA GLY A 101 -1.94 -17.40 -9.15
C GLY A 101 -1.61 -17.23 -10.64
N PRO A 102 -0.47 -17.74 -11.12
CA PRO A 102 -0.03 -17.56 -12.53
C PRO A 102 -1.01 -18.12 -13.57
N HIS A 103 -1.85 -19.07 -13.19
CA HIS A 103 -2.87 -19.62 -14.08
C HIS A 103 -4.07 -18.69 -14.28
N GLY A 104 -4.40 -17.89 -13.25
CA GLY A 104 -5.48 -16.90 -13.31
C GLY A 104 -5.03 -15.58 -13.89
N ASP A 105 -3.90 -15.07 -13.42
CA ASP A 105 -3.32 -13.79 -13.84
C ASP A 105 -1.80 -13.80 -13.66
N THR A 106 -1.07 -13.68 -14.76
CA THR A 106 0.39 -13.60 -14.73
C THR A 106 0.82 -12.16 -14.47
N GLY A 107 1.31 -11.91 -13.26
CA GLY A 107 1.87 -10.62 -12.88
C GLY A 107 3.27 -10.37 -13.43
N LEU A 108 3.63 -9.09 -13.56
CA LEU A 108 4.97 -8.64 -13.85
C LEU A 108 5.45 -7.69 -12.75
N THR A 109 6.74 -7.75 -12.42
CA THR A 109 7.36 -6.83 -11.48
C THR A 109 7.18 -5.38 -11.94
N GLY A 110 6.80 -4.50 -11.00
CA GLY A 110 6.62 -3.07 -11.28
C GLY A 110 5.27 -2.70 -11.91
N ARG A 111 4.29 -3.61 -11.99
CA ARG A 111 2.94 -3.32 -12.47
C ARG A 111 1.96 -2.84 -11.40
N LYS A 112 2.36 -2.81 -10.12
CA LYS A 112 1.57 -2.35 -8.98
C LYS A 112 2.34 -1.37 -8.08
N ILE A 113 3.26 -0.60 -8.65
CA ILE A 113 4.20 0.26 -7.92
C ILE A 113 3.52 1.32 -7.04
N ILE A 114 2.36 1.81 -7.42
CA ILE A 114 1.60 2.80 -6.64
C ILE A 114 1.10 2.14 -5.34
N VAL A 115 0.51 0.96 -5.44
CA VAL A 115 0.01 0.20 -4.29
C VAL A 115 1.17 -0.25 -3.40
N ASP A 116 2.25 -0.77 -4.01
CA ASP A 116 3.40 -1.33 -3.30
C ASP A 116 4.18 -0.27 -2.50
N THR A 117 4.15 1.01 -2.93
CA THR A 117 4.96 2.07 -2.33
C THR A 117 4.22 2.81 -1.22
N TYR A 118 3.12 3.50 -1.54
CA TYR A 118 2.37 4.35 -0.61
C TYR A 118 0.86 4.12 -0.65
N GLY A 119 0.39 3.07 -1.31
CA GLY A 119 -1.04 2.73 -1.38
C GLY A 119 -1.90 3.76 -2.13
N GLY A 120 -1.29 4.66 -2.89
CA GLY A 120 -1.98 5.74 -3.58
C GLY A 120 -2.13 7.03 -2.77
N LYS A 121 -1.82 7.05 -1.47
CA LYS A 121 -1.86 8.27 -0.66
C LYS A 121 -0.75 9.26 -1.06
N GLY A 122 0.47 8.79 -1.21
CA GLY A 122 1.61 9.59 -1.62
C GLY A 122 1.84 9.53 -3.14
N ALA A 123 2.35 10.62 -3.72
CA ALA A 123 2.77 10.65 -5.11
C ALA A 123 3.93 9.69 -5.38
N HIS A 124 4.01 9.19 -6.61
CA HIS A 124 5.05 8.28 -7.07
C HIS A 124 5.56 8.70 -8.46
N GLY A 125 6.86 8.58 -8.70
CA GLY A 125 7.48 8.96 -9.99
C GLY A 125 7.17 8.01 -11.14
N GLY A 126 6.56 6.85 -10.88
CA GLY A 126 6.13 5.87 -11.89
C GLY A 126 7.19 4.83 -12.26
N GLY A 127 8.43 4.94 -11.76
CA GLY A 127 9.49 3.99 -12.02
C GLY A 127 9.47 2.77 -11.08
N ALA A 128 9.56 1.56 -11.61
CA ALA A 128 9.80 0.37 -10.79
C ALA A 128 11.20 0.40 -10.17
N PHE A 129 11.35 -0.19 -8.98
CA PHE A 129 12.65 -0.23 -8.28
C PHE A 129 13.44 -1.51 -8.58
N SER A 130 12.74 -2.64 -8.66
CA SER A 130 13.36 -3.95 -8.90
C SER A 130 14.16 -4.00 -10.20
N GLY A 131 15.34 -4.62 -10.16
CA GLY A 131 16.22 -4.81 -11.31
C GLY A 131 16.95 -3.55 -11.78
N LYS A 132 16.79 -2.40 -11.09
CA LYS A 132 17.52 -1.17 -11.42
C LYS A 132 18.82 -1.07 -10.65
N ASP A 133 19.87 -0.67 -11.36
CA ASP A 133 21.15 -0.29 -10.78
C ASP A 133 21.01 0.92 -9.85
N PRO A 134 21.80 1.05 -8.78
CA PRO A 134 21.76 2.20 -7.86
C PRO A 134 21.93 3.56 -8.53
N SER A 135 22.61 3.65 -9.68
CA SER A 135 22.76 4.89 -10.45
C SER A 135 21.44 5.41 -11.04
N LYS A 136 20.39 4.58 -11.11
CA LYS A 136 19.10 4.96 -11.63
C LYS A 136 18.31 5.76 -10.60
N VAL A 137 18.07 7.05 -10.88
CA VAL A 137 17.39 7.99 -9.98
C VAL A 137 15.95 7.58 -9.66
N ASP A 138 15.26 6.88 -10.54
CA ASP A 138 13.92 6.31 -10.26
C ASP A 138 13.91 5.49 -8.97
N ARG A 139 15.01 4.81 -8.67
CA ARG A 139 15.19 4.01 -7.46
C ARG A 139 15.91 4.80 -6.37
N SER A 140 17.12 5.28 -6.63
CA SER A 140 17.98 5.91 -5.63
C SER A 140 17.37 7.20 -5.07
N ALA A 141 16.83 8.08 -5.94
CA ALA A 141 16.20 9.31 -5.48
C ALA A 141 14.86 9.07 -4.76
N ALA A 142 14.11 8.05 -5.13
CA ALA A 142 12.91 7.67 -4.38
C ALA A 142 13.26 7.24 -2.94
N TYR A 143 14.32 6.47 -2.75
CA TYR A 143 14.82 6.10 -1.43
C TYR A 143 15.34 7.31 -0.65
N ALA A 144 16.07 8.22 -1.32
CA ALA A 144 16.55 9.44 -0.69
C ALA A 144 15.39 10.36 -0.25
N ALA A 145 14.38 10.57 -1.11
CA ALA A 145 13.21 11.36 -0.78
C ALA A 145 12.46 10.79 0.42
N ARG A 146 12.26 9.46 0.47
CA ARG A 146 11.65 8.79 1.62
C ARG A 146 12.50 8.93 2.89
N HIS A 147 13.80 8.76 2.79
CA HIS A 147 14.73 8.94 3.91
C HIS A 147 14.62 10.35 4.49
N ILE A 148 14.62 11.38 3.64
CA ILE A 148 14.51 12.78 4.04
C ILE A 148 13.15 13.03 4.71
N ALA A 149 12.04 12.69 4.03
CA ALA A 149 10.71 12.91 4.56
C ALA A 149 10.51 12.23 5.93
N LYS A 150 10.94 10.97 6.05
CA LYS A 150 10.83 10.21 7.30
C LYS A 150 11.64 10.81 8.44
N ASN A 151 12.85 11.29 8.16
CA ASN A 151 13.69 11.92 9.19
C ASN A 151 13.15 13.28 9.62
N LEU A 152 12.64 14.10 8.69
CA LEU A 152 12.05 15.39 9.04
C LEU A 152 10.75 15.24 9.85
N VAL A 153 9.91 14.28 9.53
CA VAL A 153 8.73 13.95 10.34
C VAL A 153 9.14 13.44 11.72
N ALA A 154 10.13 12.56 11.81
CA ALA A 154 10.65 12.07 13.09
C ALA A 154 11.31 13.17 13.94
N ALA A 155 11.86 14.20 13.30
CA ALA A 155 12.40 15.39 13.96
C ALA A 155 11.31 16.40 14.38
N GLY A 156 10.04 16.12 14.12
CA GLY A 156 8.92 16.99 14.51
C GLY A 156 8.71 18.20 13.60
N VAL A 157 9.21 18.18 12.36
CA VAL A 157 9.01 19.28 11.40
C VAL A 157 7.56 19.35 10.93
N ALA A 158 6.91 18.22 10.76
CA ALA A 158 5.50 18.08 10.39
C ALA A 158 4.96 16.71 10.80
N ASP A 159 3.63 16.53 10.85
CA ASP A 159 3.00 15.22 11.10
C ASP A 159 3.18 14.27 9.91
N GLU A 160 3.14 14.81 8.70
CA GLU A 160 3.38 14.09 7.45
C GLU A 160 4.08 15.00 6.44
N MET A 161 4.81 14.40 5.50
CA MET A 161 5.55 15.16 4.51
C MET A 161 5.70 14.38 3.21
N LEU A 162 5.43 15.04 2.08
CA LEU A 162 5.81 14.60 0.75
C LEU A 162 7.07 15.36 0.32
N VAL A 163 8.08 14.64 -0.13
CA VAL A 163 9.28 15.20 -0.76
C VAL A 163 9.38 14.67 -2.18
N GLN A 164 9.42 15.56 -3.16
CA GLN A 164 9.63 15.23 -4.56
C GLN A 164 10.95 15.84 -5.04
N VAL A 165 11.75 15.04 -5.76
CA VAL A 165 13.01 15.47 -6.35
C VAL A 165 12.94 15.24 -7.86
N SER A 166 13.26 16.29 -8.64
CA SER A 166 13.21 16.22 -10.11
C SER A 166 14.62 16.35 -10.69
N TYR A 167 14.92 15.55 -11.71
CA TYR A 167 16.21 15.55 -12.40
C TYR A 167 16.03 15.80 -13.89
N ALA A 168 17.08 16.35 -14.52
CA ALA A 168 17.20 16.41 -15.97
C ALA A 168 18.29 15.44 -16.45
N ILE A 169 18.10 14.84 -17.62
CA ILE A 169 19.09 13.97 -18.23
C ILE A 169 20.39 14.73 -18.45
N GLY A 170 21.51 14.14 -18.02
CA GLY A 170 22.84 14.75 -18.15
C GLY A 170 23.19 15.80 -17.07
N VAL A 171 22.26 16.10 -16.13
CA VAL A 171 22.50 17.02 -15.03
C VAL A 171 22.49 16.27 -13.70
N ALA A 172 23.62 16.23 -13.01
CA ALA A 172 23.78 15.46 -11.79
C ALA A 172 23.00 16.05 -10.59
N ARG A 173 22.88 17.37 -10.51
CA ARG A 173 22.10 18.02 -9.45
C ARG A 173 20.60 17.99 -9.77
N PRO A 174 19.73 17.85 -8.76
CA PRO A 174 18.30 18.05 -8.97
C PRO A 174 18.03 19.43 -9.58
N ILE A 175 17.02 19.49 -10.45
CA ILE A 175 16.53 20.76 -10.99
C ILE A 175 15.44 21.38 -10.13
N ASN A 176 14.79 20.57 -9.29
CA ASN A 176 13.78 21.03 -8.35
C ASN A 176 13.63 20.07 -7.17
N ILE A 177 13.36 20.66 -6.01
CA ILE A 177 12.91 19.95 -4.81
C ILE A 177 11.57 20.57 -4.40
N TYR A 178 10.54 19.74 -4.30
CA TYR A 178 9.22 20.15 -3.86
C TYR A 178 8.87 19.45 -2.54
N VAL A 179 8.33 20.23 -1.61
CA VAL A 179 7.85 19.74 -0.31
C VAL A 179 6.38 20.08 -0.16
N ASN A 180 5.63 19.19 0.45
CA ASN A 180 4.26 19.45 0.88
C ASN A 180 4.06 18.82 2.27
N THR A 181 3.80 19.66 3.27
CA THR A 181 3.47 19.25 4.64
C THR A 181 1.96 19.06 4.86
N TYR A 182 1.15 19.24 3.81
CA TYR A 182 -0.32 19.17 3.86
C TYR A 182 -0.95 20.12 4.89
N GLY A 183 -0.27 21.25 5.17
CA GLY A 183 -0.70 22.19 6.19
C GLY A 183 -0.47 21.75 7.65
N ARG A 184 0.30 20.68 7.85
CA ARG A 184 0.57 20.07 9.17
C ARG A 184 2.02 20.30 9.63
N GLY A 185 2.62 21.41 9.20
CA GLY A 185 3.95 21.83 9.65
C GLY A 185 3.93 22.35 11.09
N HIS A 186 4.96 22.02 11.88
CA HIS A 186 5.14 22.47 13.26
C HIS A 186 6.26 23.50 13.40
N VAL A 187 6.92 23.86 12.31
CA VAL A 187 8.00 24.84 12.26
C VAL A 187 7.51 26.13 11.60
N ASN A 188 8.08 27.26 11.99
CA ASN A 188 7.76 28.55 11.36
C ASN A 188 8.55 28.73 10.04
N MET A 189 8.31 27.81 9.11
CA MET A 189 8.87 27.80 7.75
C MET A 189 7.80 27.34 6.78
N SER A 190 7.78 27.98 5.61
CA SER A 190 6.98 27.50 4.48
C SER A 190 7.56 26.21 3.88
N ASP A 191 6.76 25.45 3.14
CA ASP A 191 7.21 24.25 2.42
C ASP A 191 8.39 24.56 1.47
N GLY A 192 8.40 25.76 0.85
CA GLY A 192 9.52 26.23 0.02
C GLY A 192 10.80 26.47 0.81
N GLU A 193 10.71 27.01 2.03
CA GLU A 193 11.88 27.18 2.90
C GLU A 193 12.40 25.86 3.40
N ILE A 194 11.52 24.88 3.70
CA ILE A 194 11.90 23.50 4.03
C ILE A 194 12.62 22.87 2.84
N ALA A 195 12.10 23.03 1.61
CA ALA A 195 12.75 22.52 0.40
C ALA A 195 14.16 23.09 0.22
N LYS A 196 14.35 24.40 0.47
CA LYS A 196 15.67 25.03 0.45
C LYS A 196 16.60 24.44 1.51
N LYS A 197 16.10 24.18 2.72
CA LYS A 197 16.89 23.53 3.78
C LYS A 197 17.28 22.10 3.41
N ILE A 198 16.44 21.38 2.69
CA ILE A 198 16.78 20.05 2.16
C ILE A 198 17.94 20.18 1.17
N ASP A 199 17.89 21.11 0.23
CA ASP A 199 18.97 21.33 -0.77
C ASP A 199 20.31 21.72 -0.11
N GLU A 200 20.26 22.56 0.93
CA GLU A 200 21.43 22.99 1.70
C GLU A 200 22.09 21.86 2.50
N ASN A 201 21.31 20.89 2.98
CA ASN A 201 21.80 19.87 3.93
C ASN A 201 21.97 18.47 3.32
N PHE A 202 21.38 18.21 2.16
CA PHE A 202 21.42 16.91 1.51
C PHE A 202 22.02 17.02 0.10
N ASP A 203 23.15 16.38 -0.09
CA ASP A 203 23.66 16.20 -1.46
C ASP A 203 22.82 15.13 -2.16
N LEU A 204 22.02 15.58 -3.13
CA LEU A 204 21.09 14.74 -3.88
C LEU A 204 21.63 14.36 -5.27
N ARG A 205 22.92 14.53 -5.53
CA ARG A 205 23.53 13.94 -6.71
C ARG A 205 23.48 12.40 -6.60
N PRO A 206 23.27 11.65 -7.71
CA PRO A 206 23.10 10.19 -7.67
C PRO A 206 24.20 9.47 -6.90
N ILE A 207 25.47 9.81 -7.13
CA ILE A 207 26.59 9.19 -6.43
C ILE A 207 26.57 9.45 -4.91
N ALA A 208 26.21 10.66 -4.49
CA ALA A 208 26.13 11.01 -3.09
C ALA A 208 24.95 10.32 -2.38
N ILE A 209 23.85 10.10 -3.10
CA ILE A 209 22.73 9.28 -2.60
C ILE A 209 23.17 7.84 -2.41
N GLU A 210 23.82 7.25 -3.42
CA GLU A 210 24.31 5.88 -3.37
C GLU A 210 25.24 5.65 -2.16
N ASP A 211 26.17 6.56 -1.93
CA ASP A 211 27.09 6.51 -0.79
C ASP A 211 26.37 6.64 0.55
N ARG A 212 25.42 7.57 0.65
CA ARG A 212 24.66 7.85 1.89
C ARG A 212 23.79 6.68 2.31
N VAL A 213 23.00 6.16 1.39
CA VAL A 213 22.07 5.05 1.68
C VAL A 213 22.67 3.67 1.43
N LYS A 214 23.96 3.61 1.07
CA LYS A 214 24.79 2.41 0.88
C LYS A 214 24.16 1.39 -0.09
N LEU A 215 23.56 1.87 -1.17
CA LEU A 215 22.83 1.01 -2.12
C LEU A 215 23.70 -0.03 -2.80
N SER A 216 24.98 0.25 -3.02
CA SER A 216 25.95 -0.67 -3.61
C SER A 216 26.43 -1.77 -2.64
N LYS A 217 26.13 -1.63 -1.33
CA LYS A 217 26.56 -2.58 -0.29
C LYS A 217 25.45 -3.51 0.17
N THR A 218 24.24 -3.32 -0.32
CA THR A 218 23.04 -4.05 0.10
C THR A 218 22.75 -5.15 -0.92
N ILE A 219 23.55 -6.19 -0.92
CA ILE A 219 23.23 -7.48 -1.53
C ILE A 219 23.69 -8.56 -0.57
#